data_4ff642f321a1dab302aa436a90456922
#
_entry.id   4ff642f321a1dab302aa436a90456922
#
_cell.length_a   1.000
_cell.length_b   1.000
_cell.length_c   1.000
_cell.angle_alpha   90.00
_cell.angle_beta   90.00
_cell.angle_gamma   90.00
#
_symmetry.space_group_name_H-M   'P 1'
#
loop_
_entity.id
_entity.type
_entity.pdbx_description
1 polymer ?
#
loop_
_entity_poly.entity_id
_entity_poly.type
_entity_poly.pdbx_seq_one_letter_code
_entity_poly.pdbx_strand_id
1 'polypeptide(L)'
;RVSSSAASDVYKRQVKKVIKREYKIQRIDGLEPKKVTPPKEVYARIKKENKLIVRAREINSNLKFFKNKFIAPLDDAIITGIYGSQRILNGKPRSPHYGIDFAGKLGTPIKAMANGVVTLAENDLYYTGATLIFDHGHGISTLYMHMDKIFVEEGDIVKQGDIIGTVGS
;
A
#
# COMPACT_ATOMS: atom_id res chain seq x y z
N ARG A 1 -15.20 15.69 -50.05
CA ARG A 1 -15.21 14.26 -49.60
C ARG A 1 -14.23 14.16 -48.45
N VAL A 2 -14.74 14.03 -47.26
CA VAL A 2 -13.95 13.76 -46.04
C VAL A 2 -13.86 12.23 -45.95
N SER A 3 -12.69 11.66 -46.14
CA SER A 3 -12.45 10.25 -45.87
C SER A 3 -12.28 10.05 -44.36
N SER A 4 -13.31 9.57 -43.69
CA SER A 4 -13.22 9.11 -42.32
C SER A 4 -12.47 7.79 -42.32
N SER A 5 -11.19 7.82 -41.94
CA SER A 5 -10.45 6.64 -41.59
C SER A 5 -10.96 6.16 -40.22
N ALA A 6 -11.89 5.24 -40.21
CA ALA A 6 -12.25 4.49 -39.01
C ALA A 6 -11.07 3.57 -38.69
N ALA A 7 -10.22 3.98 -37.76
CA ALA A 7 -9.28 3.07 -37.13
C ALA A 7 -10.14 2.02 -36.41
N SER A 8 -10.14 0.80 -36.94
CA SER A 8 -10.77 -0.33 -36.27
C SER A 8 -9.92 -0.68 -35.05
N ASP A 9 -10.39 -0.30 -33.87
CA ASP A 9 -9.85 -0.75 -32.60
C ASP A 9 -10.01 -2.27 -32.52
N VAL A 10 -8.92 -2.98 -32.81
CA VAL A 10 -8.87 -4.43 -32.65
C VAL A 10 -8.78 -4.77 -31.17
N TYR A 11 -9.92 -4.95 -30.52
CA TYR A 11 -9.97 -5.45 -29.16
C TYR A 11 -9.48 -6.89 -29.10
N LYS A 12 -8.29 -7.12 -28.57
CA LYS A 12 -7.83 -8.47 -28.23
C LYS A 12 -8.61 -8.99 -27.04
N ARG A 13 -9.62 -9.81 -27.28
CA ARG A 13 -10.34 -10.52 -26.25
C ARG A 13 -9.48 -11.67 -25.74
N GLN A 14 -9.04 -11.59 -24.48
CA GLN A 14 -8.30 -12.68 -23.84
C GLN A 14 -9.23 -13.41 -22.86
N VAL A 15 -9.37 -14.73 -23.02
CA VAL A 15 -10.01 -15.58 -22.03
C VAL A 15 -8.93 -15.98 -21.01
N LYS A 16 -9.11 -15.54 -19.75
CA LYS A 16 -8.21 -15.94 -18.65
C LYS A 16 -8.94 -16.87 -17.70
N LYS A 17 -8.32 -18.00 -17.37
CA LYS A 17 -8.83 -18.92 -16.36
C LYS A 17 -8.41 -18.40 -14.98
N VAL A 18 -9.38 -18.09 -14.12
CA VAL A 18 -9.15 -17.75 -12.72
C VAL A 18 -9.07 -19.06 -11.93
N ILE A 19 -7.94 -19.29 -11.26
CA ILE A 19 -7.74 -20.47 -10.41
C ILE A 19 -8.26 -20.11 -9.02
N LYS A 20 -9.15 -20.96 -8.46
CA LYS A 20 -9.62 -20.83 -7.08
C LYS A 20 -8.42 -20.95 -6.13
N ARG A 21 -8.30 -20.03 -5.21
CA ARG A 21 -7.28 -20.03 -4.15
C ARG A 21 -7.95 -19.98 -2.80
N GLU A 22 -7.49 -20.79 -1.87
CA GLU A 22 -7.87 -20.73 -0.47
C GLU A 22 -6.90 -19.84 0.29
N TYR A 23 -7.45 -18.92 1.08
CA TYR A 23 -6.67 -17.98 1.89
C TYR A 23 -6.74 -18.36 3.36
N LYS A 24 -5.66 -18.14 4.09
CA LYS A 24 -5.63 -18.36 5.53
C LYS A 24 -6.56 -17.40 6.24
N ILE A 25 -7.39 -17.93 7.14
CA ILE A 25 -8.25 -17.16 8.05
C ILE A 25 -7.66 -17.27 9.45
N GLN A 26 -7.30 -16.11 10.04
CA GLN A 26 -6.81 -16.03 11.41
C GLN A 26 -7.93 -15.50 12.31
N ARG A 27 -8.28 -16.23 13.35
CA ARG A 27 -9.23 -15.80 14.37
C ARG A 27 -8.46 -15.31 15.59
N ILE A 28 -8.77 -14.10 16.05
CA ILE A 28 -8.16 -13.47 17.21
C ILE A 28 -9.29 -12.97 18.10
N ASP A 29 -9.43 -13.55 19.28
CA ASP A 29 -10.44 -13.18 20.25
C ASP A 29 -9.80 -12.57 21.50
N GLY A 30 -10.61 -11.95 22.38
CA GLY A 30 -10.13 -11.30 23.59
C GLY A 30 -9.51 -9.92 23.41
N LEU A 31 -9.65 -9.30 22.23
CA LEU A 31 -9.20 -7.94 22.00
C LEU A 31 -10.13 -6.91 22.65
N GLU A 32 -9.55 -5.81 23.16
CA GLU A 32 -10.33 -4.69 23.65
C GLU A 32 -11.28 -4.16 22.56
N PRO A 33 -12.57 -3.89 22.89
CA PRO A 33 -13.55 -3.44 21.91
C PRO A 33 -13.11 -2.23 21.08
N LYS A 34 -12.38 -1.26 21.68
CA LYS A 34 -11.86 -0.06 21.00
C LYS A 34 -10.83 -0.39 19.90
N LYS A 35 -10.10 -1.50 20.03
CA LYS A 35 -9.14 -1.98 19.01
C LYS A 35 -9.85 -2.63 17.82
N VAL A 36 -11.07 -3.13 18.03
CA VAL A 36 -11.88 -3.75 16.99
C VAL A 36 -12.80 -2.75 16.32
N THR A 37 -13.37 -1.81 17.09
CA THR A 37 -14.26 -0.75 16.58
C THR A 37 -13.82 0.57 17.17
N PRO A 38 -13.36 1.52 16.33
CA PRO A 38 -12.89 2.81 16.84
C PRO A 38 -14.04 3.59 17.50
N PRO A 39 -13.74 4.40 18.52
CA PRO A 39 -14.73 5.28 19.14
C PRO A 39 -15.21 6.35 18.15
N LYS A 40 -16.43 6.87 18.35
CA LYS A 40 -17.08 7.81 17.42
C LYS A 40 -16.29 9.11 17.23
N GLU A 41 -15.60 9.54 18.29
CA GLU A 41 -14.81 10.78 18.34
C GLU A 41 -13.69 10.81 17.28
N VAL A 42 -13.15 9.65 16.91
CA VAL A 42 -12.06 9.56 15.91
C VAL A 42 -12.55 9.40 14.47
N TYR A 43 -13.87 9.24 14.24
CA TYR A 43 -14.38 9.02 12.89
C TYR A 43 -14.10 10.18 11.93
N ALA A 44 -14.18 11.42 12.41
CA ALA A 44 -13.87 12.60 11.61
C ALA A 44 -12.39 12.60 11.17
N ARG A 45 -11.48 12.25 12.08
CA ARG A 45 -10.05 12.09 11.83
C ARG A 45 -9.82 11.00 10.77
N ILE A 46 -10.35 9.79 11.00
CA ILE A 46 -10.22 8.66 10.07
C ILE A 46 -10.72 9.02 8.67
N LYS A 47 -11.88 9.72 8.58
CA LYS A 47 -12.43 10.15 7.29
C LYS A 47 -11.52 11.14 6.56
N LYS A 48 -10.90 12.06 7.29
CA LYS A 48 -9.94 13.03 6.73
C LYS A 48 -8.70 12.29 6.21
N GLU A 49 -8.11 11.41 7.02
CA GLU A 49 -6.90 10.65 6.71
C GLU A 49 -7.11 9.71 5.50
N ASN A 50 -8.26 9.02 5.45
CA ASN A 50 -8.60 8.19 4.29
C ASN A 50 -8.66 8.99 2.98
N LYS A 51 -9.11 10.24 3.02
CA LYS A 51 -9.10 11.12 1.84
C LYS A 51 -7.68 11.45 1.38
N LEU A 52 -6.72 11.64 2.31
CA LEU A 52 -5.32 11.86 1.96
C LEU A 52 -4.75 10.64 1.23
N ILE A 53 -4.96 9.44 1.77
CA ILE A 53 -4.51 8.18 1.16
C ILE A 53 -5.13 7.98 -0.23
N VAL A 54 -6.45 8.21 -0.37
CA VAL A 54 -7.14 8.08 -1.66
C VAL A 54 -6.55 9.07 -2.66
N ARG A 55 -6.42 10.36 -2.31
CA ARG A 55 -5.84 11.40 -3.17
C ARG A 55 -4.42 11.04 -3.63
N ALA A 56 -3.57 10.56 -2.72
CA ALA A 56 -2.20 10.18 -3.05
C ALA A 56 -2.15 9.00 -4.03
N ARG A 57 -3.10 8.05 -3.94
CA ARG A 57 -3.18 6.88 -4.80
C ARG A 57 -3.91 7.09 -6.12
N GLU A 58 -4.69 8.17 -6.26
CA GLU A 58 -5.38 8.53 -7.50
C GLU A 58 -4.44 9.23 -8.51
N ILE A 59 -3.21 9.56 -8.10
CA ILE A 59 -2.22 10.15 -8.99
C ILE A 59 -1.89 9.14 -10.10
N ASN A 60 -2.05 9.61 -11.35
CA ASN A 60 -1.78 8.81 -12.54
C ASN A 60 -0.80 9.57 -13.44
N SER A 61 0.47 9.52 -13.07
CA SER A 61 1.53 10.19 -13.83
C SER A 61 1.98 9.37 -15.04
N ASN A 62 2.69 10.03 -15.97
CA ASN A 62 3.31 9.37 -17.13
C ASN A 62 4.69 8.75 -16.83
N LEU A 63 5.08 8.68 -15.55
CA LEU A 63 6.32 8.03 -15.12
C LEU A 63 6.29 6.55 -15.50
N LYS A 64 7.48 5.96 -15.66
CA LYS A 64 7.63 4.55 -16.08
C LYS A 64 8.53 3.78 -15.11
N PHE A 65 8.56 4.17 -13.85
CA PHE A 65 9.42 3.58 -12.82
C PHE A 65 9.02 2.14 -12.48
N PHE A 66 7.77 1.77 -12.70
CA PHE A 66 7.26 0.41 -12.53
C PHE A 66 7.82 -0.62 -13.52
N LYS A 67 8.54 -0.20 -14.58
CA LYS A 67 9.10 -1.13 -15.57
C LYS A 67 10.25 -1.97 -15.03
N ASN A 68 10.94 -1.48 -14.01
CA ASN A 68 12.01 -2.20 -13.35
C ASN A 68 11.44 -3.17 -12.30
N LYS A 69 12.20 -4.23 -12.00
CA LYS A 69 11.82 -5.18 -10.96
C LYS A 69 11.81 -4.48 -9.60
N PHE A 70 10.74 -4.65 -8.83
CA PHE A 70 10.68 -4.20 -7.44
C PHE A 70 11.59 -5.05 -6.54
N ILE A 71 12.25 -4.43 -5.58
CA ILE A 71 13.06 -5.11 -4.56
C ILE A 71 12.29 -5.23 -3.24
N ALA A 72 12.74 -6.11 -2.34
CA ALA A 72 12.21 -6.15 -0.98
C ALA A 72 12.61 -4.87 -0.22
N PRO A 73 11.72 -4.34 0.64
CA PRO A 73 11.99 -3.12 1.40
C PRO A 73 12.98 -3.32 2.55
N LEU A 74 13.21 -4.55 2.97
CA LEU A 74 14.15 -4.92 4.04
C LEU A 74 15.06 -6.03 3.54
N ASP A 75 16.33 -6.09 4.01
CA ASP A 75 17.30 -7.08 3.56
C ASP A 75 16.97 -8.49 4.06
N ASP A 76 16.71 -8.66 5.36
CA ASP A 76 16.46 -9.95 6.01
C ASP A 76 15.01 -10.07 6.51
N ALA A 77 14.05 -9.61 5.69
CA ALA A 77 12.66 -9.56 6.09
C ALA A 77 12.00 -10.94 6.17
N ILE A 78 11.32 -11.20 7.27
CA ILE A 78 10.42 -12.34 7.41
C ILE A 78 9.03 -11.91 6.97
N ILE A 79 8.44 -12.62 6.00
CA ILE A 79 7.06 -12.38 5.58
C ILE A 79 6.12 -12.97 6.63
N THR A 80 5.36 -12.10 7.31
CA THR A 80 4.40 -12.47 8.37
C THR A 80 2.95 -12.40 7.93
N GLY A 81 2.65 -11.63 6.87
CA GLY A 81 1.33 -11.52 6.27
C GLY A 81 1.39 -11.58 4.76
N ILE A 82 0.49 -12.34 4.14
CA ILE A 82 0.40 -12.47 2.67
C ILE A 82 -0.89 -11.89 2.13
N TYR A 83 -0.88 -11.48 0.88
CA TYR A 83 -2.05 -10.99 0.17
C TYR A 83 -3.21 -11.99 0.22
N GLY A 84 -4.40 -11.48 0.55
CA GLY A 84 -5.65 -12.24 0.62
C GLY A 84 -5.91 -12.95 1.95
N SER A 85 -4.96 -12.97 2.89
CA SER A 85 -5.24 -13.48 4.24
C SER A 85 -6.30 -12.62 4.93
N GLN A 86 -7.18 -13.25 5.72
CA GLN A 86 -8.28 -12.57 6.40
C GLN A 86 -8.16 -12.76 7.91
N ARG A 87 -8.46 -11.69 8.66
CA ARG A 87 -8.58 -11.73 10.11
C ARG A 87 -10.04 -11.62 10.54
N ILE A 88 -10.41 -12.41 11.55
CA ILE A 88 -11.67 -12.29 12.27
C ILE A 88 -11.32 -11.87 13.69
N LEU A 89 -11.71 -10.65 14.08
CA LEU A 89 -11.37 -10.06 15.38
C LEU A 89 -12.61 -10.04 16.28
N ASN A 90 -12.58 -10.72 17.42
CA ASN A 90 -13.74 -10.89 18.31
C ASN A 90 -15.02 -11.27 17.53
N GLY A 91 -14.91 -12.26 16.65
CA GLY A 91 -16.02 -12.72 15.79
C GLY A 91 -16.38 -11.78 14.62
N LYS A 92 -15.78 -10.58 14.49
CA LYS A 92 -16.05 -9.63 13.43
C LYS A 92 -15.07 -9.82 12.25
N PRO A 93 -15.53 -10.21 11.06
CA PRO A 93 -14.68 -10.31 9.88
C PRO A 93 -14.09 -8.94 9.52
N ARG A 94 -12.82 -8.93 9.13
CA ARG A 94 -12.11 -7.76 8.59
C ARG A 94 -11.92 -7.90 7.10
N SER A 95 -11.60 -6.80 6.43
CA SER A 95 -11.23 -6.84 5.01
C SER A 95 -10.04 -7.76 4.80
N PRO A 96 -9.95 -8.46 3.66
CA PRO A 96 -8.76 -9.22 3.31
C PRO A 96 -7.53 -8.31 3.31
N HIS A 97 -6.38 -8.89 3.62
CA HIS A 97 -5.11 -8.19 3.58
C HIS A 97 -4.71 -7.92 2.13
N TYR A 98 -4.61 -6.66 1.74
CA TYR A 98 -4.31 -6.25 0.36
C TYR A 98 -2.83 -5.92 0.14
N GLY A 99 -1.95 -6.50 0.95
CA GLY A 99 -0.52 -6.26 0.88
C GLY A 99 0.30 -7.46 1.34
N ILE A 100 1.56 -7.17 1.65
CA ILE A 100 2.51 -8.11 2.25
C ILE A 100 3.08 -7.44 3.50
N ASP A 101 3.05 -8.15 4.63
CA ASP A 101 3.68 -7.70 5.86
C ASP A 101 5.11 -8.26 5.94
N PHE A 102 6.06 -7.36 6.09
CA PHE A 102 7.47 -7.67 6.34
C PHE A 102 7.79 -7.33 7.79
N ALA A 103 8.23 -8.33 8.57
CA ALA A 103 8.70 -8.10 9.92
C ALA A 103 10.18 -7.74 9.92
N GLY A 104 10.53 -6.72 10.69
CA GLY A 104 11.89 -6.28 10.96
C GLY A 104 12.02 -5.79 12.40
N LYS A 105 13.23 -5.67 12.92
CA LYS A 105 13.46 -5.05 14.23
C LYS A 105 13.14 -3.56 14.16
N LEU A 106 12.64 -3.00 15.27
CA LEU A 106 12.45 -1.56 15.41
C LEU A 106 13.73 -0.80 15.01
N GLY A 107 13.56 0.23 14.18
CA GLY A 107 14.68 1.04 13.68
C GLY A 107 15.43 0.45 12.49
N THR A 108 15.09 -0.75 12.00
CA THR A 108 15.70 -1.31 10.78
C THR A 108 15.45 -0.39 9.59
N PRO A 109 16.47 -0.04 8.78
CA PRO A 109 16.30 0.80 7.59
C PRO A 109 15.34 0.19 6.58
N ILE A 110 14.41 0.99 6.05
CA ILE A 110 13.48 0.63 5.00
C ILE A 110 13.97 1.23 3.68
N LYS A 111 14.03 0.39 2.64
CA LYS A 111 14.43 0.78 1.28
C LYS A 111 13.22 1.07 0.40
N ALA A 112 13.36 2.05 -0.49
CA ALA A 112 12.42 2.25 -1.59
C ALA A 112 12.42 1.02 -2.51
N MET A 113 11.25 0.42 -2.71
CA MET A 113 11.11 -0.81 -3.52
C MET A 113 11.37 -0.57 -5.02
N ALA A 114 11.18 0.66 -5.49
CA ALA A 114 11.40 1.11 -6.87
C ALA A 114 11.67 2.62 -6.87
N ASN A 115 12.12 3.16 -8.01
CA ASN A 115 12.11 4.61 -8.21
C ASN A 115 10.68 5.12 -8.08
N GLY A 116 10.49 6.30 -7.50
CA GLY A 116 9.16 6.88 -7.32
C GLY A 116 9.20 8.34 -6.94
N VAL A 117 8.02 8.94 -6.97
CA VAL A 117 7.78 10.27 -6.40
C VAL A 117 6.93 10.08 -5.15
N VAL A 118 7.32 10.71 -4.04
CA VAL A 118 6.56 10.66 -2.80
C VAL A 118 5.26 11.44 -2.98
N THR A 119 4.12 10.80 -2.81
CA THR A 119 2.79 11.40 -2.93
C THR A 119 2.05 11.54 -1.61
N LEU A 120 2.58 10.94 -0.56
CA LEU A 120 2.16 11.12 0.82
C LEU A 120 3.31 10.79 1.76
N ALA A 121 3.54 11.67 2.75
CA ALA A 121 4.47 11.45 3.86
C ALA A 121 3.80 11.95 5.16
N GLU A 122 3.17 11.05 5.91
CA GLU A 122 2.42 11.37 7.12
C GLU A 122 2.96 10.58 8.31
N ASN A 123 3.22 11.26 9.43
CA ASN A 123 3.87 10.64 10.59
C ASN A 123 2.92 9.94 11.56
N ASP A 124 1.61 10.25 11.54
CA ASP A 124 0.65 9.75 12.53
C ASP A 124 -0.77 9.62 11.95
N LEU A 125 -0.98 8.62 11.09
CA LEU A 125 -2.33 8.25 10.69
C LEU A 125 -2.91 7.22 11.67
N TYR A 126 -4.20 7.36 11.99
CA TYR A 126 -4.88 6.60 13.04
C TYR A 126 -4.72 5.07 12.91
N TYR A 127 -4.83 4.53 11.69
CA TYR A 127 -4.72 3.10 11.46
C TYR A 127 -3.34 2.63 11.02
N THR A 128 -2.59 3.49 10.36
CA THR A 128 -1.37 3.09 9.64
C THR A 128 -0.11 3.70 10.23
N GLY A 129 -0.27 4.58 11.25
CA GLY A 129 0.86 5.28 11.86
C GLY A 129 1.63 6.11 10.85
N ALA A 130 2.95 6.12 10.97
CA ALA A 130 3.79 6.75 9.98
C ALA A 130 3.70 6.02 8.65
N THR A 131 3.35 6.76 7.60
CA THR A 131 2.91 6.23 6.31
C THR A 131 3.52 6.98 5.15
N LEU A 132 4.07 6.24 4.18
CA LEU A 132 4.56 6.75 2.90
C LEU A 132 3.79 6.14 1.74
N ILE A 133 3.51 6.96 0.71
CA ILE A 133 3.02 6.48 -0.58
C ILE A 133 3.91 7.05 -1.69
N PHE A 134 4.26 6.20 -2.64
CA PHE A 134 5.01 6.55 -3.83
C PHE A 134 4.18 6.31 -5.09
N ASP A 135 4.23 7.24 -6.03
CA ASP A 135 3.78 7.05 -7.41
C ASP A 135 4.94 6.53 -8.26
N HIS A 136 4.71 5.43 -8.97
CA HIS A 136 5.64 4.84 -9.93
C HIS A 136 5.22 5.05 -11.39
N GLY A 137 4.10 5.73 -11.57
CA GLY A 137 3.49 6.02 -12.86
C GLY A 137 2.37 5.05 -13.25
N HIS A 138 1.50 5.52 -14.13
CA HIS A 138 0.38 4.77 -14.68
C HIS A 138 -0.56 4.15 -13.63
N GLY A 139 -0.77 4.86 -12.50
CA GLY A 139 -1.61 4.41 -11.40
C GLY A 139 -1.01 3.29 -10.53
N ILE A 140 0.29 3.00 -10.69
CA ILE A 140 1.01 2.04 -9.84
C ILE A 140 1.64 2.78 -8.67
N SER A 141 1.30 2.37 -7.45
CA SER A 141 1.82 2.97 -6.23
C SER A 141 2.29 1.91 -5.24
N THR A 142 3.26 2.26 -4.38
CA THR A 142 3.61 1.48 -3.18
C THR A 142 3.22 2.25 -1.94
N LEU A 143 2.79 1.52 -0.91
CA LEU A 143 2.37 2.05 0.37
C LEU A 143 3.18 1.37 1.47
N TYR A 144 3.85 2.17 2.32
CA TYR A 144 4.58 1.72 3.50
C TYR A 144 3.84 2.23 4.74
N MET A 145 3.63 1.36 5.71
CA MET A 145 2.88 1.65 6.93
C MET A 145 3.65 1.20 8.15
N HIS A 146 3.22 1.67 9.33
CA HIS A 146 3.80 1.29 10.62
C HIS A 146 5.29 1.59 10.72
N MET A 147 5.73 2.69 10.09
CA MET A 147 7.10 3.17 10.18
C MET A 147 7.35 3.86 11.54
N ASP A 148 8.61 3.88 12.00
CA ASP A 148 9.03 4.68 13.15
C ASP A 148 9.41 6.11 12.73
N LYS A 149 10.23 6.20 11.68
CA LYS A 149 10.69 7.49 11.13
C LYS A 149 10.55 7.51 9.62
N ILE A 150 10.23 8.67 9.09
CA ILE A 150 10.22 8.99 7.66
C ILE A 150 11.37 9.95 7.37
N PHE A 151 12.13 9.71 6.30
CA PHE A 151 13.31 10.48 5.92
C PHE A 151 13.13 11.27 4.62
N VAL A 152 11.96 11.22 4.03
CA VAL A 152 11.60 11.88 2.76
C VAL A 152 10.32 12.67 2.92
N GLU A 153 10.10 13.66 2.03
CA GLU A 153 8.94 14.54 2.06
C GLU A 153 8.09 14.37 0.79
N GLU A 154 6.83 14.81 0.84
CA GLU A 154 5.94 14.82 -0.32
C GLU A 154 6.55 15.67 -1.45
N GLY A 155 6.64 15.08 -2.64
CA GLY A 155 7.28 15.67 -3.84
C GLY A 155 8.70 15.18 -4.10
N ASP A 156 9.37 14.53 -3.15
CA ASP A 156 10.71 13.99 -3.36
C ASP A 156 10.73 12.90 -4.43
N ILE A 157 11.81 12.90 -5.22
CA ILE A 157 12.12 11.84 -6.17
C ILE A 157 13.13 10.89 -5.52
N VAL A 158 12.71 9.63 -5.35
CA VAL A 158 13.49 8.60 -4.66
C VAL A 158 13.93 7.53 -5.65
N LYS A 159 15.16 7.04 -5.51
CA LYS A 159 15.68 5.92 -6.30
C LYS A 159 15.43 4.59 -5.58
N GLN A 160 15.32 3.53 -6.35
CA GLN A 160 15.26 2.17 -5.80
C GLN A 160 16.48 1.90 -4.91
N GLY A 161 16.23 1.43 -3.70
CA GLY A 161 17.29 1.12 -2.71
C GLY A 161 17.62 2.28 -1.77
N ASP A 162 17.18 3.51 -2.03
CA ASP A 162 17.36 4.63 -1.10
C ASP A 162 16.68 4.33 0.24
N ILE A 163 17.29 4.73 1.34
CA ILE A 163 16.69 4.58 2.68
C ILE A 163 15.66 5.68 2.88
N ILE A 164 14.40 5.28 3.05
CA ILE A 164 13.24 6.18 3.13
C ILE A 164 12.67 6.33 4.54
N GLY A 165 13.17 5.56 5.49
CA GLY A 165 12.76 5.58 6.88
C GLY A 165 13.17 4.33 7.62
N THR A 166 12.54 4.07 8.76
CA THR A 166 12.82 2.94 9.63
C THR A 166 11.56 2.18 10.05
N VAL A 167 11.73 0.89 10.34
CA VAL A 167 10.66 0.01 10.83
C VAL A 167 10.19 0.48 12.20
N GLY A 168 8.87 0.60 12.37
CA GLY A 168 8.19 0.88 13.62
C GLY A 168 7.60 -0.37 14.30
N SER A 169 6.63 -0.15 15.18
CA SER A 169 5.94 -1.18 15.96
C SER A 169 4.52 -1.43 15.45
#